data_4b06445c3aeb82e016328bf36ef65c2c
#
_entry.id   4b06445c3aeb82e016328bf36ef65c2c
#
_cell.length_a   1.000
_cell.length_b   1.000
_cell.length_c   1.000
_cell.angle_alpha   90.00
_cell.angle_beta   90.00
_cell.angle_gamma   90.00
#
_symmetry.space_group_name_H-M   'P 1'
#
loop_
_entity.id
_entity.type
_entity.pdbx_description
1 polymer ?
#
loop_
_entity_poly.entity_id
_entity_poly.type
_entity_poly.pdbx_seq_one_letter_code
_entity_poly.pdbx_strand_id
1 'polypeptide(L)'
;VKNILAAQRYSHAIIYELTAKEINSILADIEIMSSTIKNESEFVNTVNSYLYPIDKRIELALEVSKRMTNKKIWNNLFNILIKKHRFNIIPAILIDLENEILASKNQVKVELSVAHQLPDNLLDSISIELKKILEKDIILKTKIDPEILGGFVATTDSLIIDGSIKNHLIKLLKMKSKNRK
;
A
#
# COMPACT_ATOMS: atom_id res chain seq x y z
N VAL A 1 4.57 -15.80 -5.24
CA VAL A 1 5.81 -15.81 -4.45
C VAL A 1 6.98 -15.22 -5.24
N LYS A 2 7.27 -15.67 -6.50
CA LYS A 2 8.42 -15.15 -7.29
C LYS A 2 8.35 -13.64 -7.58
N ASN A 3 7.16 -13.09 -7.79
CA ASN A 3 6.98 -11.67 -8.09
C ASN A 3 7.21 -10.78 -6.85
N ILE A 4 6.86 -11.27 -5.65
CA ILE A 4 7.06 -10.53 -4.39
C ILE A 4 8.56 -10.41 -4.09
N LEU A 5 9.32 -11.51 -4.17
CA LEU A 5 10.77 -11.49 -3.96
C LEU A 5 11.50 -10.60 -4.98
N ALA A 6 10.99 -10.54 -6.22
CA ALA A 6 11.55 -9.64 -7.22
C ALA A 6 11.23 -8.17 -6.87
N ALA A 7 10.00 -7.86 -6.44
CA ALA A 7 9.60 -6.53 -6.02
C ALA A 7 10.48 -6.01 -4.88
N GLN A 8 10.68 -6.83 -3.84
CA GLN A 8 11.55 -6.50 -2.70
C GLN A 8 12.99 -6.13 -3.11
N ARG A 9 13.56 -6.83 -4.07
CA ARG A 9 14.91 -6.48 -4.57
C ARG A 9 14.97 -5.13 -5.26
N TYR A 10 13.91 -4.73 -5.96
CA TYR A 10 13.84 -3.43 -6.62
C TYR A 10 13.58 -2.31 -5.60
N SER A 11 12.69 -2.50 -4.63
CA SER A 11 12.44 -1.51 -3.57
C SER A 11 13.67 -1.28 -2.71
N HIS A 12 14.36 -2.34 -2.27
CA HIS A 12 15.64 -2.21 -1.55
C HIS A 12 16.70 -1.43 -2.36
N ALA A 13 16.83 -1.73 -3.68
CA ALA A 13 17.79 -1.01 -4.52
C ALA A 13 17.45 0.48 -4.64
N ILE A 14 16.16 0.82 -4.73
CA ILE A 14 15.71 2.21 -4.76
C ILE A 14 16.04 2.90 -3.43
N ILE A 15 15.70 2.28 -2.30
CA ILE A 15 15.95 2.84 -0.97
C ILE A 15 17.43 3.08 -0.73
N TYR A 16 18.28 2.17 -1.19
CA TYR A 16 19.73 2.33 -1.08
C TYR A 16 20.28 3.54 -1.86
N GLU A 17 19.65 3.90 -2.98
CA GLU A 17 20.03 5.10 -3.77
C GLU A 17 19.43 6.41 -3.21
N LEU A 18 18.39 6.32 -2.35
CA LEU A 18 17.70 7.50 -1.84
C LEU A 18 18.50 8.23 -0.75
N THR A 19 18.60 9.53 -0.90
CA THR A 19 19.04 10.41 0.19
C THR A 19 17.89 10.70 1.16
N ALA A 20 18.21 11.10 2.39
CA ALA A 20 17.20 11.45 3.41
C ALA A 20 16.19 12.52 2.94
N LYS A 21 16.60 13.42 2.03
CA LYS A 21 15.73 14.45 1.46
C LYS A 21 14.77 13.90 0.43
N GLU A 22 15.17 12.88 -0.31
CA GLU A 22 14.37 12.25 -1.37
C GLU A 22 13.32 11.27 -0.83
N ILE A 23 13.49 10.77 0.39
CA ILE A 23 12.54 9.85 1.03
C ILE A 23 11.11 10.42 1.13
N ASN A 24 10.96 11.73 1.35
CA ASN A 24 9.63 12.35 1.41
C ASN A 24 9.04 12.57 0.01
N SER A 25 9.87 12.97 -0.95
CA SER A 25 9.40 13.23 -2.32
C SER A 25 9.04 11.94 -3.05
N ILE A 26 9.68 10.82 -2.75
CA ILE A 26 9.37 9.55 -3.41
C ILE A 26 8.02 8.98 -2.96
N LEU A 27 7.54 9.30 -1.74
CA LEU A 27 6.17 8.95 -1.32
C LEU A 27 5.11 9.64 -2.20
N ALA A 28 5.33 10.91 -2.56
CA ALA A 28 4.46 11.61 -3.50
C ALA A 28 4.52 10.97 -4.90
N ASP A 29 5.72 10.58 -5.36
CA ASP A 29 5.89 9.89 -6.64
C ASP A 29 5.15 8.53 -6.64
N ILE A 30 5.18 7.78 -5.53
CA ILE A 30 4.43 6.52 -5.35
C ILE A 30 2.92 6.76 -5.47
N GLU A 31 2.40 7.85 -4.90
CA GLU A 31 0.98 8.20 -5.01
C GLU A 31 0.59 8.54 -6.45
N ILE A 32 1.43 9.29 -7.18
CA ILE A 32 1.22 9.59 -8.59
C ILE A 32 1.15 8.29 -9.41
N MET A 33 2.10 7.37 -9.22
CA MET A 33 2.12 6.11 -9.95
C MET A 33 0.94 5.21 -9.58
N SER A 34 0.60 5.12 -8.30
CA SER A 34 -0.55 4.34 -7.82
C SER A 34 -1.87 4.87 -8.37
N SER A 35 -2.05 6.19 -8.43
CA SER A 35 -3.23 6.81 -9.02
C SER A 35 -3.29 6.58 -10.53
N THR A 36 -2.16 6.66 -11.24
CA THR A 36 -2.10 6.34 -12.68
C THR A 36 -2.52 4.91 -12.95
N ILE A 37 -1.98 3.93 -12.20
CA ILE A 37 -2.36 2.51 -12.35
C ILE A 37 -3.84 2.29 -12.05
N LYS A 38 -4.41 3.00 -11.08
CA LYS A 38 -5.81 2.87 -10.70
C LYS A 38 -6.77 3.48 -11.74
N ASN A 39 -6.40 4.64 -12.29
CA ASN A 39 -7.23 5.38 -13.24
C ASN A 39 -7.10 4.83 -14.67
N GLU A 40 -5.92 4.31 -15.02
CA GLU A 40 -5.60 3.77 -16.34
C GLU A 40 -5.30 2.26 -16.20
N SER A 41 -6.35 1.45 -16.00
CA SER A 41 -6.22 0.01 -15.70
C SER A 41 -5.43 -0.78 -16.74
N GLU A 42 -5.41 -0.34 -17.99
CA GLU A 42 -4.67 -0.96 -19.09
C GLU A 42 -3.21 -0.51 -19.19
N PHE A 43 -2.81 0.55 -18.47
CA PHE A 43 -1.48 1.12 -18.57
C PHE A 43 -0.37 0.07 -18.35
N VAL A 44 -0.44 -0.67 -17.25
CA VAL A 44 0.57 -1.69 -16.92
C VAL A 44 0.60 -2.80 -17.98
N ASN A 45 -0.57 -3.22 -18.47
CA ASN A 45 -0.67 -4.25 -19.49
C ASN A 45 -0.09 -3.76 -20.82
N THR A 46 -0.40 -2.54 -21.23
CA THR A 46 0.11 -1.93 -22.47
C THR A 46 1.63 -1.79 -22.43
N VAL A 47 2.19 -1.26 -21.34
CA VAL A 47 3.65 -1.14 -21.17
C VAL A 47 4.34 -2.50 -21.12
N ASN A 48 3.70 -3.53 -20.58
CA ASN A 48 4.26 -4.89 -20.53
C ASN A 48 4.02 -5.72 -21.79
N SER A 49 3.19 -5.23 -22.72
CA SER A 49 2.79 -5.96 -23.92
C SER A 49 3.91 -6.09 -24.95
N TYR A 50 4.05 -7.26 -25.58
CA TYR A 50 4.94 -7.49 -26.73
C TYR A 50 4.38 -6.98 -28.06
N LEU A 51 3.13 -6.53 -28.10
CA LEU A 51 2.51 -5.99 -29.32
C LEU A 51 3.10 -4.64 -29.74
N TYR A 52 3.72 -3.92 -28.81
CA TYR A 52 4.33 -2.62 -29.06
C TYR A 52 5.85 -2.69 -29.07
N PRO A 53 6.53 -1.93 -29.95
CA PRO A 53 8.00 -1.78 -29.93
C PRO A 53 8.48 -1.30 -28.57
N ILE A 54 9.67 -1.74 -28.16
CA ILE A 54 10.22 -1.43 -26.83
C ILE A 54 10.35 0.07 -26.60
N ASP A 55 10.73 0.83 -27.65
CA ASP A 55 10.90 2.28 -27.55
C ASP A 55 9.59 3.00 -27.25
N LYS A 56 8.48 2.56 -27.84
CA LYS A 56 7.14 3.11 -27.57
C LYS A 56 6.67 2.80 -26.16
N ARG A 57 7.00 1.63 -25.65
CA ARG A 57 6.67 1.22 -24.27
C ARG A 57 7.47 2.03 -23.25
N ILE A 58 8.75 2.30 -23.54
CA ILE A 58 9.57 3.18 -22.73
C ILE A 58 9.04 4.62 -22.77
N GLU A 59 8.72 5.15 -23.95
CA GLU A 59 8.15 6.49 -24.12
C GLU A 59 6.88 6.66 -23.28
N LEU A 60 5.96 5.71 -23.33
CA LEU A 60 4.72 5.72 -22.55
C LEU A 60 4.98 5.74 -21.03
N ALA A 61 5.91 4.94 -20.56
CA ALA A 61 6.26 4.91 -19.14
C ALA A 61 6.96 6.21 -18.70
N LEU A 62 7.79 6.80 -19.55
CA LEU A 62 8.49 8.06 -19.28
C LEU A 62 7.53 9.25 -19.22
N GLU A 63 6.38 9.24 -19.91
CA GLU A 63 5.37 10.28 -19.79
C GLU A 63 4.86 10.41 -18.35
N VAL A 64 4.66 9.27 -17.66
CA VAL A 64 4.25 9.28 -16.24
C VAL A 64 5.36 9.86 -15.37
N SER A 65 6.61 9.52 -15.63
CA SER A 65 7.76 10.02 -14.85
C SER A 65 7.97 11.54 -14.96
N LYS A 66 7.47 12.18 -16.01
CA LYS A 66 7.53 13.66 -16.13
C LYS A 66 6.80 14.38 -15.01
N ARG A 67 5.78 13.75 -14.41
CA ARG A 67 4.99 14.27 -13.29
C ARG A 67 5.65 14.02 -11.94
N MET A 68 6.72 13.22 -11.89
CA MET A 68 7.40 12.79 -10.68
C MET A 68 8.58 13.71 -10.34
N THR A 69 8.92 13.77 -9.05
CA THR A 69 10.04 14.56 -8.56
C THR A 69 11.37 13.85 -8.83
N ASN A 70 11.44 12.54 -8.53
CA ASN A 70 12.66 11.73 -8.63
C ASN A 70 12.78 11.05 -10.00
N LYS A 71 12.68 11.84 -11.08
CA LYS A 71 12.62 11.35 -12.48
C LYS A 71 13.74 10.38 -12.83
N LYS A 72 14.95 10.61 -12.37
CA LYS A 72 16.12 9.76 -12.69
C LYS A 72 15.94 8.34 -12.18
N ILE A 73 15.49 8.18 -10.94
CA ILE A 73 15.28 6.88 -10.30
C ILE A 73 14.18 6.13 -11.03
N TRP A 74 13.02 6.78 -11.27
CA TRP A 74 11.89 6.18 -11.96
C TRP A 74 12.21 5.80 -13.40
N ASN A 75 12.93 6.65 -14.14
CA ASN A 75 13.34 6.35 -15.51
C ASN A 75 14.25 5.13 -15.57
N ASN A 76 15.20 5.01 -14.65
CA ASN A 76 16.07 3.85 -14.55
C ASN A 76 15.28 2.59 -14.23
N LEU A 77 14.37 2.65 -13.26
CA LEU A 77 13.50 1.54 -12.89
C LEU A 77 12.63 1.08 -14.07
N PHE A 78 11.95 2.01 -14.74
CA PHE A 78 11.08 1.70 -15.88
C PHE A 78 11.86 1.06 -17.02
N ASN A 79 13.03 1.62 -17.38
CA ASN A 79 13.89 1.04 -18.40
C ASN A 79 14.28 -0.41 -18.07
N ILE A 80 14.68 -0.69 -16.83
CA ILE A 80 15.07 -2.04 -16.40
C ILE A 80 13.88 -2.99 -16.45
N LEU A 81 12.72 -2.58 -15.92
CA LEU A 81 11.53 -3.42 -15.88
C LEU A 81 10.98 -3.72 -17.27
N ILE A 82 10.97 -2.74 -18.17
CA ILE A 82 10.48 -2.91 -19.55
C ILE A 82 11.43 -3.83 -20.34
N LYS A 83 12.76 -3.63 -20.27
CA LYS A 83 13.76 -4.49 -20.91
C LYS A 83 13.71 -5.93 -20.40
N LYS A 84 13.35 -6.14 -19.14
CA LYS A 84 13.22 -7.48 -18.54
C LYS A 84 11.80 -8.06 -18.63
N HIS A 85 10.88 -7.38 -19.30
CA HIS A 85 9.44 -7.77 -19.37
C HIS A 85 8.83 -8.05 -18.00
N ARG A 86 9.11 -7.17 -17.02
CA ARG A 86 8.65 -7.28 -15.63
C ARG A 86 7.87 -6.06 -15.16
N PHE A 87 7.38 -5.24 -16.07
CA PHE A 87 6.64 -4.02 -15.68
C PHE A 87 5.36 -4.33 -14.88
N ASN A 88 4.80 -5.54 -15.06
CA ASN A 88 3.65 -6.03 -14.29
C ASN A 88 3.88 -6.15 -12.78
N ILE A 89 5.14 -6.14 -12.30
CA ILE A 89 5.44 -6.15 -10.85
C ILE A 89 5.47 -4.75 -10.23
N ILE A 90 5.28 -3.68 -11.01
CA ILE A 90 5.32 -2.31 -10.51
C ILE A 90 4.37 -2.08 -9.32
N PRO A 91 3.11 -2.56 -9.33
CA PRO A 91 2.22 -2.38 -8.17
C PRO A 91 2.79 -2.99 -6.87
N ALA A 92 3.44 -4.15 -6.98
CA ALA A 92 4.07 -4.80 -5.82
C ALA A 92 5.31 -4.02 -5.34
N ILE A 93 6.09 -3.44 -6.27
CA ILE A 93 7.24 -2.59 -5.91
C ILE A 93 6.77 -1.35 -5.16
N LEU A 94 5.68 -0.69 -5.62
CA LEU A 94 5.16 0.52 -4.97
C LEU A 94 4.70 0.24 -3.53
N ILE A 95 3.99 -0.87 -3.31
CA ILE A 95 3.52 -1.28 -1.98
C ILE A 95 4.71 -1.54 -1.06
N ASP A 96 5.68 -2.33 -1.51
CA ASP A 96 6.84 -2.71 -0.70
C ASP A 96 7.72 -1.49 -0.39
N LEU A 97 7.94 -0.62 -1.38
CA LEU A 97 8.70 0.62 -1.21
C LEU A 97 8.02 1.59 -0.22
N GLU A 98 6.69 1.77 -0.32
CA GLU A 98 5.92 2.58 0.64
C GLU A 98 6.10 2.03 2.06
N ASN A 99 5.95 0.72 2.24
CA ASN A 99 6.03 0.08 3.54
C ASN A 99 7.42 0.18 4.18
N GLU A 100 8.48 -0.04 3.41
CA GLU A 100 9.85 0.09 3.92
C GLU A 100 10.18 1.54 4.32
N ILE A 101 9.74 2.52 3.54
CA ILE A 101 9.92 3.93 3.87
C ILE A 101 9.16 4.28 5.15
N LEU A 102 7.92 3.83 5.30
CA LEU A 102 7.15 4.06 6.51
C LEU A 102 7.78 3.36 7.72
N ALA A 103 8.24 2.12 7.55
CA ALA A 103 8.94 1.39 8.60
C ALA A 103 10.23 2.10 9.06
N SER A 104 11.00 2.69 8.13
CA SER A 104 12.20 3.47 8.48
C SER A 104 11.89 4.72 9.32
N LYS A 105 10.66 5.25 9.23
CA LYS A 105 10.15 6.38 10.02
C LYS A 105 9.42 5.93 11.29
N ASN A 106 9.46 4.65 11.64
CA ASN A 106 8.65 4.04 12.69
C ASN A 106 7.14 4.30 12.51
N GLN A 107 6.68 4.33 11.26
CA GLN A 107 5.29 4.54 10.87
C GLN A 107 4.71 3.29 10.25
N VAL A 108 3.39 3.14 10.33
CA VAL A 108 2.64 2.06 9.67
C VAL A 108 1.34 2.60 9.10
N LYS A 109 1.00 2.13 7.91
CA LYS A 109 -0.28 2.44 7.27
C LYS A 109 -1.34 1.50 7.80
N VAL A 110 -2.45 2.06 8.26
CA VAL A 110 -3.61 1.31 8.78
C VAL A 110 -4.83 1.64 7.94
N GLU A 111 -5.40 0.64 7.27
CA GLU A 111 -6.70 0.76 6.63
C GLU A 111 -7.79 0.43 7.67
N LEU A 112 -8.60 1.41 8.00
CA LEU A 112 -9.71 1.30 8.93
C LEU A 112 -11.01 1.13 8.17
N SER A 113 -11.53 -0.09 8.11
CA SER A 113 -12.84 -0.39 7.54
C SER A 113 -13.92 -0.18 8.57
N VAL A 114 -14.95 0.59 8.23
CA VAL A 114 -16.07 0.97 9.12
C VAL A 114 -17.40 0.90 8.37
N ALA A 115 -18.49 0.64 9.08
CA ALA A 115 -19.84 0.53 8.49
C ALA A 115 -20.33 1.83 7.85
N HIS A 116 -19.99 2.97 8.45
CA HIS A 116 -20.38 4.32 8.02
C HIS A 116 -19.32 5.33 8.45
N GLN A 117 -19.41 6.53 7.92
CA GLN A 117 -18.47 7.60 8.28
C GLN A 117 -18.51 7.88 9.79
N LEU A 118 -17.33 7.84 10.41
CA LEU A 118 -17.18 8.13 11.84
C LEU A 118 -16.90 9.61 12.05
N PRO A 119 -17.37 10.18 13.17
CA PRO A 119 -16.96 11.53 13.58
C PRO A 119 -15.47 11.56 13.99
N ASP A 120 -14.84 12.73 13.82
CA ASP A 120 -13.38 12.90 14.00
C ASP A 120 -12.91 12.51 15.40
N ASN A 121 -13.69 12.82 16.44
CA ASN A 121 -13.37 12.46 17.82
C ASN A 121 -13.26 10.93 18.05
N LEU A 122 -14.06 10.14 17.34
CA LEU A 122 -13.96 8.67 17.39
C LEU A 122 -12.75 8.17 16.60
N LEU A 123 -12.47 8.77 15.45
CA LEU A 123 -11.27 8.45 14.66
C LEU A 123 -10.00 8.72 15.46
N ASP A 124 -9.93 9.85 16.18
CA ASP A 124 -8.81 10.18 17.06
C ASP A 124 -8.65 9.16 18.19
N SER A 125 -9.75 8.78 18.84
CA SER A 125 -9.73 7.78 19.91
C SER A 125 -9.21 6.42 19.41
N ILE A 126 -9.73 5.96 18.27
CA ILE A 126 -9.27 4.71 17.62
C ILE A 126 -7.78 4.82 17.25
N SER A 127 -7.37 5.97 16.71
CA SER A 127 -5.98 6.24 16.35
C SER A 127 -5.04 6.12 17.55
N ILE A 128 -5.41 6.70 18.70
CA ILE A 128 -4.63 6.62 19.94
C ILE A 128 -4.49 5.17 20.42
N GLU A 129 -5.58 4.40 20.41
CA GLU A 129 -5.53 3.00 20.82
C GLU A 129 -4.72 2.13 19.87
N LEU A 130 -4.86 2.33 18.55
CA LEU A 130 -4.07 1.62 17.56
C LEU A 130 -2.58 1.93 17.67
N LYS A 131 -2.20 3.19 17.96
CA LYS A 131 -0.81 3.58 18.23
C LYS A 131 -0.22 2.83 19.42
N LYS A 132 -0.99 2.67 20.51
CA LYS A 132 -0.55 1.91 21.68
C LYS A 132 -0.36 0.42 21.37
N ILE A 133 -1.28 -0.17 20.59
CA ILE A 133 -1.23 -1.60 20.24
C ILE A 133 -0.08 -1.89 19.29
N LEU A 134 0.15 -1.00 18.32
CA LEU A 134 1.15 -1.21 17.25
C LEU A 134 2.55 -0.69 17.65
N GLU A 135 2.65 0.10 18.72
CA GLU A 135 3.88 0.76 19.19
C GLU A 135 4.58 1.59 18.09
N LYS A 136 3.79 2.12 17.14
CA LYS A 136 4.24 2.89 15.99
C LYS A 136 3.32 4.07 15.74
N ASP A 137 3.85 5.08 15.06
CA ASP A 137 3.01 6.13 14.50
C ASP A 137 2.18 5.56 13.34
N ILE A 138 0.92 5.94 13.27
CA ILE A 138 0.01 5.40 12.25
C ILE A 138 -0.40 6.46 11.24
N ILE A 139 -0.52 6.02 9.98
CA ILE A 139 -1.19 6.77 8.91
C ILE A 139 -2.53 6.08 8.67
N LEU A 140 -3.60 6.70 9.17
CA LEU A 140 -4.93 6.13 9.10
C LEU A 140 -5.59 6.45 7.75
N LYS A 141 -6.05 5.41 7.03
CA LYS A 141 -6.94 5.55 5.87
C LYS A 141 -8.27 4.89 6.19
N THR A 142 -9.35 5.64 6.11
CA THR A 142 -10.70 5.11 6.35
C THR A 142 -11.32 4.59 5.06
N LYS A 143 -11.99 3.45 5.16
CA LYS A 143 -12.78 2.84 4.09
C LYS A 143 -14.16 2.50 4.62
N ILE A 144 -15.20 2.87 3.90
CA ILE A 144 -16.57 2.47 4.24
C ILE A 144 -16.81 1.08 3.66
N ASP A 145 -17.20 0.15 4.52
CA ASP A 145 -17.56 -1.22 4.16
C ASP A 145 -18.92 -1.57 4.78
N PRO A 146 -19.99 -1.58 3.97
CA PRO A 146 -21.35 -1.87 4.45
C PRO A 146 -21.54 -3.30 4.99
N GLU A 147 -20.61 -4.23 4.72
CA GLU A 147 -20.67 -5.59 5.26
C GLU A 147 -20.34 -5.64 6.77
N ILE A 148 -19.72 -4.58 7.28
CA ILE A 148 -19.46 -4.41 8.71
C ILE A 148 -20.74 -3.92 9.39
N LEU A 149 -21.37 -4.76 10.21
CA LEU A 149 -22.59 -4.41 10.94
C LEU A 149 -22.40 -3.30 11.97
N GLY A 150 -21.14 -3.06 12.40
CA GLY A 150 -20.76 -2.04 13.37
C GLY A 150 -19.41 -2.34 14.00
N GLY A 151 -18.80 -1.33 14.62
CA GLY A 151 -17.42 -1.37 15.05
C GLY A 151 -16.46 -1.05 13.90
N PHE A 152 -15.24 -1.60 13.96
CA PHE A 152 -14.23 -1.38 12.94
C PHE A 152 -13.35 -2.61 12.72
N VAL A 153 -12.73 -2.67 11.55
CA VAL A 153 -11.63 -3.61 11.25
C VAL A 153 -10.44 -2.80 10.82
N ALA A 154 -9.34 -2.87 11.56
CA ALA A 154 -8.09 -2.21 11.23
C ALA A 154 -7.12 -3.22 10.62
N THR A 155 -6.69 -2.97 9.41
CA THR A 155 -5.78 -3.84 8.65
C THR A 155 -4.47 -3.13 8.39
N THR A 156 -3.36 -3.81 8.71
CA THR A 156 -2.00 -3.45 8.30
C THR A 156 -1.47 -4.55 7.39
N ASP A 157 -0.27 -4.39 6.83
CA ASP A 157 0.35 -5.46 6.02
C ASP A 157 0.54 -6.79 6.75
N SER A 158 0.74 -6.74 8.07
CA SER A 158 1.09 -7.90 8.88
C SER A 158 0.06 -8.30 9.92
N LEU A 159 -0.92 -7.44 10.20
CA LEU A 159 -1.86 -7.64 11.31
C LEU A 159 -3.27 -7.17 10.94
N ILE A 160 -4.26 -7.93 11.39
CA ILE A 160 -5.67 -7.54 11.32
C ILE A 160 -6.20 -7.45 12.76
N ILE A 161 -6.71 -6.28 13.13
CA ILE A 161 -7.36 -6.03 14.42
C ILE A 161 -8.86 -5.90 14.14
N ASP A 162 -9.59 -6.96 14.47
CA ASP A 162 -11.04 -7.02 14.27
C ASP A 162 -11.80 -6.65 15.55
N GLY A 163 -12.22 -5.38 15.60
CA GLY A 163 -13.11 -4.80 16.62
C GLY A 163 -14.57 -4.75 16.20
N SER A 164 -14.99 -5.56 15.23
CA SER A 164 -16.39 -5.59 14.78
C SER A 164 -17.34 -6.20 15.81
N ILE A 165 -18.58 -5.73 15.81
CA ILE A 165 -19.67 -6.30 16.65
C ILE A 165 -19.86 -7.78 16.31
N LYS A 166 -19.74 -8.17 15.05
CA LYS A 166 -19.83 -9.55 14.59
C LYS A 166 -18.81 -10.45 15.30
N ASN A 167 -17.56 -10.03 15.35
CA ASN A 167 -16.50 -10.78 16.01
C ASN A 167 -16.72 -10.86 17.53
N HIS A 168 -17.19 -9.77 18.13
CA HIS A 168 -17.51 -9.75 19.56
C HIS A 168 -18.61 -10.75 19.92
N LEU A 169 -19.69 -10.80 19.14
CA LEU A 169 -20.77 -11.78 19.29
C LEU A 169 -20.27 -13.22 19.13
N ILE A 170 -19.43 -13.50 18.14
CA ILE A 170 -18.83 -14.82 17.94
C ILE A 170 -17.99 -15.25 19.16
N LYS A 171 -17.20 -14.34 19.70
CA LYS A 171 -16.42 -14.60 20.93
C LYS A 171 -17.31 -14.94 22.13
N LEU A 172 -18.41 -14.20 22.34
CA LEU A 172 -19.36 -14.45 23.41
C LEU A 172 -20.03 -15.82 23.25
N LEU A 173 -20.43 -16.21 22.04
CA LEU A 173 -21.03 -17.52 21.78
C LEU A 173 -20.06 -18.66 22.08
N LYS A 174 -18.77 -18.51 21.69
CA LYS A 174 -17.73 -19.50 21.99
C LYS A 174 -17.45 -19.63 23.50
N MET A 175 -17.49 -18.54 24.26
CA MET A 175 -17.34 -18.57 25.72
C MET A 175 -18.50 -19.32 26.41
N LYS A 176 -19.73 -19.11 25.95
CA LYS A 176 -20.90 -19.83 26.48
C LYS A 176 -20.85 -21.34 26.21
N SER A 177 -20.30 -21.76 25.08
CA SER A 177 -20.16 -23.18 24.74
C SER A 177 -19.07 -23.88 25.58
N LYS A 178 -18.04 -23.15 26.03
CA LYS A 178 -16.96 -23.69 26.88
C LYS A 178 -17.36 -23.87 28.34
N ASN A 179 -18.33 -23.06 28.83
CA ASN A 179 -18.82 -23.15 30.22
C ASN A 179 -19.97 -24.15 30.40
N ARG A 180 -20.33 -24.92 29.36
CA ARG A 180 -21.33 -25.97 29.39
C ARG A 180 -20.75 -27.40 29.41
N LYS A 181 -19.46 -27.51 29.60
CA LYS A 181 -18.75 -28.78 29.85
C LYS A 181 -18.21 -28.75 31.28
#